data_426be0220bad0be8b39d8c259974b225
#
_entry.id   426be0220bad0be8b39d8c259974b225
#
_cell.length_a   1.000
_cell.length_b   1.000
_cell.length_c   1.000
_cell.angle_alpha   90.00
_cell.angle_beta   90.00
_cell.angle_gamma   90.00
#
_symmetry.space_group_name_H-M   'P 1'
#
loop_
_entity.id
_entity.type
_entity.pdbx_description
1 polymer ?
#
loop_
_entity_poly.entity_id
_entity_poly.type
_entity_poly.pdbx_seq_one_letter_code
_entity_poly.pdbx_strand_id
1 'polypeptide(L)' 'MIANVRGKEVKVLNSDGTTVRIIRCNSDAVSAYVSGDEVNIQLANGHSEIYKTDGRLVRRF' A
#
# COMPACT_ATOMS: atom_id res chain seq x y z
N MET A 1 11.25 4.34 -1.85
CA MET A 1 9.86 4.28 -2.33
C MET A 1 8.92 4.87 -1.30
N ILE A 2 7.82 5.41 -1.75
CA ILE A 2 6.85 6.10 -0.90
C ILE A 2 5.47 5.50 -1.19
N ALA A 3 4.64 5.37 -0.15
CA ALA A 3 3.26 4.93 -0.31
C ALA A 3 2.33 6.09 0.02
N ASN A 4 1.44 6.44 -0.90
CA ASN A 4 0.42 7.47 -0.71
C ASN A 4 -0.96 6.84 -0.64
N VAL A 5 -1.70 7.18 0.41
CA VAL A 5 -3.06 6.68 0.62
C VAL A 5 -4.06 7.64 -0.04
N ARG A 6 -5.01 7.06 -0.78
CA ARG A 6 -6.09 7.83 -1.38
C ARG A 6 -7.34 6.96 -1.42
N GLY A 7 -8.23 7.13 -0.44
CA GLY A 7 -9.44 6.32 -0.34
C GLY A 7 -9.08 4.84 -0.23
N LYS A 8 -9.58 4.04 -1.16
CA LYS A 8 -9.30 2.61 -1.21
C LYS A 8 -8.05 2.25 -2.00
N GLU A 9 -7.30 3.26 -2.43
CA GLU A 9 -6.11 3.05 -3.25
C GLU A 9 -4.87 3.47 -2.50
N VAL A 10 -3.80 2.70 -2.68
CA VAL A 10 -2.47 3.05 -2.19
C VAL A 10 -1.56 3.12 -3.40
N LYS A 11 -1.01 4.29 -3.64
CA LYS A 11 -0.11 4.53 -4.77
C LYS A 11 1.32 4.38 -4.29
N VAL A 12 2.06 3.46 -4.90
CA VAL A 12 3.46 3.24 -4.59
C VAL A 12 4.29 4.03 -5.61
N LEU A 13 5.16 4.89 -5.10
CA LEU A 13 5.94 5.81 -5.92
C LEU A 13 7.43 5.57 -5.72
N ASN A 14 8.20 5.81 -6.78
CA ASN A 14 9.65 5.90 -6.69
C ASN A 14 10.04 7.20 -6.00
N SER A 15 11.30 7.31 -5.61
CA SER A 15 11.82 8.51 -4.96
C SER A 15 11.76 9.75 -5.87
N ASP A 16 11.69 9.55 -7.18
CA ASP A 16 11.56 10.65 -8.15
C ASP A 16 10.10 11.05 -8.41
N GLY A 17 9.14 10.40 -7.74
CA GLY A 17 7.72 10.72 -7.86
C GLY A 17 6.97 9.93 -8.92
N THR A 18 7.64 9.05 -9.68
CA THR A 18 6.94 8.23 -10.68
C THR A 18 6.21 7.09 -10.00
N THR A 19 5.02 6.76 -10.54
CA THR A 19 4.19 5.69 -10.00
C THR A 19 4.75 4.33 -10.38
N VAL A 20 5.00 3.49 -9.37
CA VAL A 20 5.42 2.10 -9.59
C VAL A 20 4.19 1.23 -9.73
N ARG A 21 3.21 1.39 -8.83
CA ARG A 21 2.02 0.54 -8.80
C ARG A 21 0.93 1.22 -7.99
N ILE A 22 -0.32 0.92 -8.35
CA ILE A 22 -1.48 1.32 -7.56
C ILE A 22 -2.09 0.05 -7.00
N ILE A 23 -2.22 -0.01 -5.67
CA ILE A 23 -2.80 -1.15 -4.97
C ILE A 23 -4.22 -0.77 -4.54
N ARG A 24 -5.19 -1.60 -4.92
CA ARG A 24 -6.58 -1.39 -4.51
C ARG A 24 -6.90 -2.28 -3.33
N CYS A 25 -7.52 -1.69 -2.31
CA CYS A 25 -7.91 -2.39 -1.10
C CYS A 25 -9.43 -2.57 -1.06
N ASN A 26 -9.89 -3.53 -0.24
CA ASN A 26 -11.33 -3.76 -0.08
C ASN A 26 -11.99 -2.74 0.83
N SER A 27 -11.21 -1.99 1.57
CA SER A 27 -11.68 -0.98 2.51
C SER A 27 -10.79 0.25 2.38
N ASP A 28 -11.25 1.37 2.93
CA ASP A 28 -10.44 2.59 2.92
C ASP A 28 -9.12 2.35 3.66
N ALA A 29 -8.03 2.82 3.07
CA ALA A 29 -6.73 2.76 3.71
C ALA A 29 -6.58 3.97 4.63
N VAL A 30 -6.14 3.72 5.86
CA VAL A 30 -5.90 4.77 6.85
C VAL A 30 -4.47 5.27 6.74
N SER A 31 -3.53 4.35 6.59
CA SER A 31 -2.12 4.69 6.47
C SER A 31 -1.39 3.59 5.70
N ALA A 32 -0.26 3.94 5.13
CA ALA A 32 0.58 2.99 4.42
C ALA A 32 2.02 3.45 4.45
N TYR A 33 2.94 2.49 4.46
CA TYR A 33 4.37 2.80 4.36
C TYR A 33 5.09 1.66 3.66
N VAL A 34 6.25 1.98 3.09
CA VAL A 34 7.08 1.01 2.39
C VAL A 34 8.24 0.63 3.30
N SER A 35 8.48 -0.68 3.41
CA SER A 35 9.62 -1.23 4.15
C SER A 35 10.30 -2.26 3.27
N GLY A 36 11.50 -1.95 2.80
CA GLY A 36 12.20 -2.81 1.86
C GLY A 36 11.42 -2.93 0.56
N ASP A 37 11.02 -4.15 0.19
CA ASP A 37 10.23 -4.40 -1.00
C ASP A 37 8.75 -4.67 -0.66
N GLU A 38 8.32 -4.30 0.55
CA GLU A 38 6.95 -4.54 1.01
C GLU A 38 6.24 -3.24 1.32
N VAL A 39 4.93 -3.22 1.05
CA VAL A 39 4.05 -2.10 1.36
C VAL A 39 3.12 -2.55 2.47
N ASN A 40 3.18 -1.85 3.61
CA ASN A 40 2.34 -2.13 4.76
C ASN A 40 1.17 -1.18 4.76
N ILE A 41 -0.06 -1.70 4.74
CA ILE A 41 -1.27 -0.91 4.63
C ILE A 41 -2.16 -1.18 5.83
N GLN A 42 -2.60 -0.12 6.49
CA GLN A 42 -3.57 -0.19 7.57
C GLN A 42 -4.93 0.25 7.05
N LEU A 43 -5.94 -0.60 7.24
CA LEU A 43 -7.28 -0.35 6.71
C LEU A 43 -8.21 0.19 7.79
N ALA A 44 -9.23 0.93 7.37
CA ALA A 44 -10.20 1.53 8.28
C ALA A 44 -11.06 0.49 8.99
N ASN A 45 -11.18 -0.72 8.42
CA ASN A 45 -11.97 -1.79 9.04
C ASN A 45 -11.21 -2.54 10.14
N GLY A 46 -10.01 -2.10 10.49
CA GLY A 46 -9.20 -2.71 11.55
C GLY A 46 -8.24 -3.79 11.07
N HIS A 47 -8.30 -4.14 9.79
CA HIS A 47 -7.35 -5.10 9.22
C HIS A 47 -6.10 -4.40 8.71
N SER A 48 -5.02 -5.16 8.60
CA SER A 48 -3.78 -4.70 8.00
C SER A 48 -3.39 -5.67 6.90
N GLU A 49 -2.78 -5.15 5.86
CA GLU A 49 -2.35 -5.95 4.72
C GLU A 49 -0.92 -5.59 4.34
N ILE A 50 -0.17 -6.60 3.90
CA ILE A 50 1.19 -6.40 3.41
C ILE A 50 1.22 -6.88 1.96
N TYR A 51 1.67 -5.99 1.08
CA TYR A 51 1.83 -6.27 -0.34
C TYR A 51 3.29 -6.15 -0.74
N LYS A 52 3.67 -6.86 -1.80
CA LYS A 52 4.93 -6.55 -2.48
C LYS A 52 4.77 -5.28 -3.29
N THR A 53 5.88 -4.63 -3.61
CA THR A 53 5.84 -3.40 -4.41
C THR A 53 5.32 -3.63 -5.83
N ASP A 54 5.21 -4.90 -6.28
CA ASP A 54 4.61 -5.25 -7.56
C ASP A 54 3.09 -5.45 -7.48
N GLY A 55 2.50 -5.25 -6.28
CA GLY A 55 1.05 -5.35 -6.08
C GLY A 55 0.57 -6.70 -5.56
N ARG A 56 1.47 -7.65 -5.32
CA ARG A 56 1.09 -8.98 -4.85
C ARG A 56 0.81 -8.97 -3.35
N LEU A 57 -0.34 -9.52 -2.95
CA LEU A 57 -0.67 -9.65 -1.53
C LEU A 57 0.22 -10.71 -0.88
N VAL A 58 0.90 -10.33 0.20
CA VAL A 58 1.77 -11.24 0.97
C VAL A 58 1.00 -11.80 2.15
N ARG A 59 0.34 -10.93 2.91
CA ARG A 59 -0.29 -11.35 4.17
C ARG A 59 -1.38 -10.36 4.54
N ARG A 60 -2.40 -10.87 5.22
CA ARG A 60 -3.48 -10.07 5.82
C ARG A 60 -3.59 -10.44 7.30
N PHE A 61 -3.67 -9.41 8.13
CA PHE A 61 -3.87 -9.60 9.58
C PHE A 61 -5.28 -9.27 10.00
#